data_fe99ddaa390add366775c585ec37485b
#
_entry.id   fe99ddaa390add366775c585ec37485b
#
_cell.length_a   1.000
_cell.length_b   1.000
_cell.length_c   1.000
_cell.angle_alpha   90.00
_cell.angle_beta   90.00
_cell.angle_gamma   90.00
#
_symmetry.space_group_name_H-M   'P 1'
#
loop_
_entity.id
_entity.type
_entity.pdbx_description
1 polymer ?
#
loop_
_entity_poly.entity_id
_entity_poly.type
_entity_poly.pdbx_seq_one_letter_code
_entity_poly.pdbx_strand_id
1 'polypeptide(L)'
;MMENKVDAAEVTSFLKLPVYTRDGNYVGNIRNIFFDMDKKRISSLLVTNTNPTMVDGSVDVAVPYRWVNSVGDIIILSYFPNKVTTNKKKEEDTTADPSEIDVIE
;
A
#
# COMPACT_ATOMS: atom_id res chain seq x y z
N MET A 1 -8.16 6.88 -19.24
CA MET A 1 -8.23 6.94 -18.79
C MET A 1 -8.53 6.88 -18.10
N MET A 2 -8.60 6.66 -17.97
CA MET A 2 -8.88 6.69 -17.38
C MET A 2 -9.11 6.89 -16.54
N GLU A 3 -9.45 6.75 -16.35
CA GLU A 3 -9.65 7.03 -15.68
C GLU A 3 -9.65 7.04 -14.40
N ASN A 4 -9.53 7.53 -13.98
CA ASN A 4 -9.44 7.86 -12.74
C ASN A 4 -10.66 7.70 -12.00
N LYS A 5 -11.74 7.54 -12.62
CA LYS A 5 -12.95 7.40 -12.02
C LYS A 5 -13.12 6.04 -11.53
N VAL A 6 -13.30 5.83 -10.24
CA VAL A 6 -13.44 4.53 -9.65
C VAL A 6 -14.79 4.45 -9.01
N ASP A 7 -15.65 3.54 -9.44
CA ASP A 7 -16.98 3.45 -8.81
C ASP A 7 -16.92 2.43 -7.70
N ALA A 8 -18.03 2.27 -7.01
CA ALA A 8 -18.07 1.43 -5.82
C ALA A 8 -17.71 -0.02 -6.14
N ALA A 9 -18.09 -0.49 -7.30
CA ALA A 9 -17.81 -1.86 -7.62
C ALA A 9 -16.32 -2.08 -7.81
N GLU A 10 -15.65 -1.11 -8.41
CA GLU A 10 -14.22 -1.25 -8.60
C GLU A 10 -13.48 -1.15 -7.30
N VAL A 11 -13.94 -0.29 -6.40
CA VAL A 11 -13.30 -0.17 -5.11
C VAL A 11 -13.40 -1.49 -4.37
N THR A 12 -14.58 -2.10 -4.41
CA THR A 12 -14.78 -3.34 -3.72
C THR A 12 -13.91 -4.44 -4.28
N SER A 13 -13.67 -4.40 -5.58
CA SER A 13 -12.90 -5.46 -6.18
C SER A 13 -11.43 -5.41 -5.79
N PHE A 14 -10.97 -4.29 -5.24
CA PHE A 14 -9.59 -4.24 -4.77
C PHE A 14 -9.42 -4.97 -3.45
N LEU A 15 -10.49 -5.13 -2.69
CA LEU A 15 -10.37 -5.70 -1.36
C LEU A 15 -9.92 -7.15 -1.43
N LYS A 16 -8.99 -7.49 -0.55
CA LYS A 16 -8.46 -8.83 -0.43
C LYS A 16 -7.51 -9.25 -1.55
N LEU A 17 -7.32 -8.41 -2.54
CA LEU A 17 -6.38 -8.78 -3.60
C LEU A 17 -4.97 -8.87 -3.02
N PRO A 18 -4.18 -9.80 -3.50
CA PRO A 18 -2.80 -9.89 -3.05
C PRO A 18 -1.95 -8.83 -3.72
N VAL A 19 -0.96 -8.35 -3.00
CA VAL A 19 -0.09 -7.29 -3.48
C VAL A 19 1.32 -7.85 -3.62
N TYR A 20 1.93 -7.63 -4.78
CA TYR A 20 3.28 -8.11 -5.04
C TYR A 20 4.15 -6.97 -5.53
N THR A 21 5.44 -7.08 -5.33
CA THR A 21 6.35 -6.12 -5.92
C THR A 21 6.58 -6.51 -7.36
N ARG A 22 7.22 -5.63 -8.10
CA ARG A 22 7.50 -5.94 -9.50
C ARG A 22 8.49 -7.10 -9.60
N ASP A 23 9.22 -7.37 -8.53
CA ASP A 23 10.13 -8.51 -8.54
C ASP A 23 9.45 -9.81 -8.15
N GLY A 24 8.16 -9.75 -7.89
CA GLY A 24 7.42 -10.97 -7.59
C GLY A 24 7.36 -11.33 -6.12
N ASN A 25 7.74 -10.43 -5.24
CA ASN A 25 7.70 -10.72 -3.82
C ASN A 25 6.36 -10.33 -3.23
N TYR A 26 5.78 -11.22 -2.47
CA TYR A 26 4.48 -10.99 -1.87
C TYR A 26 4.59 -9.98 -0.74
N VAL A 27 3.73 -8.99 -0.76
CA VAL A 27 3.71 -7.94 0.25
C VAL A 27 2.62 -8.15 1.27
N GLY A 28 1.43 -8.43 0.82
CA GLY A 28 0.28 -8.61 1.71
C GLY A 28 -1.00 -8.56 0.90
N ASN A 29 -2.09 -8.28 1.58
CA ASN A 29 -3.40 -8.23 0.92
C ASN A 29 -4.08 -6.90 1.21
N ILE A 30 -4.90 -6.45 0.30
CA ILE A 30 -5.60 -5.17 0.48
C ILE A 30 -6.68 -5.34 1.52
N ARG A 31 -6.64 -4.50 2.55
CA ARG A 31 -7.66 -4.53 3.56
C ARG A 31 -8.63 -3.37 3.41
N ASN A 32 -8.14 -2.24 2.96
CA ASN A 32 -8.99 -1.06 2.85
C ASN A 32 -8.39 -0.12 1.82
N ILE A 33 -9.16 0.86 1.43
CA ILE A 33 -8.76 1.81 0.43
C ILE A 33 -9.05 3.20 0.94
N PHE A 34 -8.09 4.09 0.83
CA PHE A 34 -8.29 5.46 1.27
C PHE A 34 -8.48 6.36 0.06
N PHE A 35 -9.51 7.19 0.12
CA PHE A 35 -9.83 8.09 -0.95
C PHE A 35 -9.42 9.51 -0.62
N ASP A 36 -9.00 10.22 -1.64
CA ASP A 36 -8.79 11.65 -1.53
C ASP A 36 -10.07 12.29 -2.06
N MET A 37 -10.89 12.78 -1.17
CA MET A 37 -12.20 13.29 -1.57
C MET A 37 -12.09 14.54 -2.42
N ASP A 38 -11.05 15.32 -2.22
CA ASP A 38 -10.91 16.53 -3.03
C ASP A 38 -10.57 16.17 -4.46
N LYS A 39 -9.73 15.18 -4.67
CA LYS A 39 -9.34 14.80 -6.00
C LYS A 39 -10.18 13.66 -6.53
N LYS A 40 -11.03 13.11 -5.68
CA LYS A 40 -11.94 12.04 -6.07
C LYS A 40 -11.22 10.86 -6.66
N ARG A 41 -10.17 10.45 -5.99
CA ARG A 41 -9.44 9.28 -6.45
C ARG A 41 -8.77 8.60 -5.27
N ILE A 42 -8.30 7.41 -5.49
CA ILE A 42 -7.66 6.64 -4.44
C ILE A 42 -6.33 7.28 -4.08
N SER A 43 -6.09 7.47 -2.79
CA SER A 43 -4.83 8.04 -2.34
C SER A 43 -3.88 6.95 -1.87
N SER A 44 -4.37 5.95 -1.18
CA SER A 44 -3.50 4.89 -0.71
C SER A 44 -4.30 3.62 -0.46
N LEU A 45 -3.58 2.52 -0.30
CA LEU A 45 -4.18 1.23 -0.05
C LEU A 45 -3.65 0.72 1.27
N LEU A 46 -4.54 0.26 2.13
CA LEU A 46 -4.10 -0.33 3.39
C LEU A 46 -3.86 -1.80 3.15
N VAL A 47 -2.64 -2.23 3.38
CA VAL A 47 -2.24 -3.61 3.14
C VAL A 47 -2.08 -4.30 4.48
N THR A 48 -2.72 -5.45 4.62
CA THR A 48 -2.67 -6.21 5.85
C THR A 48 -2.04 -7.57 5.55
N ASN A 49 -1.88 -8.37 6.59
CA ASN A 49 -1.32 -9.71 6.44
C ASN A 49 0.04 -9.60 5.77
N THR A 50 0.82 -8.62 6.19
CA THR A 50 2.03 -8.29 5.49
C THR A 50 3.13 -9.31 5.73
N ASN A 51 3.96 -9.47 4.72
CA ASN A 51 5.03 -10.45 4.72
C ASN A 51 6.12 -9.98 5.68
N PRO A 52 6.43 -10.75 6.72
CA PRO A 52 7.40 -10.29 7.72
C PRO A 52 8.81 -10.11 7.17
N THR A 53 9.12 -10.70 6.04
CA THR A 53 10.43 -10.44 5.47
C THR A 53 10.49 -9.09 4.82
N MET A 54 9.35 -8.47 4.56
CA MET A 54 9.31 -7.16 3.93
C MET A 54 8.79 -6.09 4.88
N VAL A 55 7.96 -6.47 5.83
CA VAL A 55 7.40 -5.51 6.77
C VAL A 55 7.67 -6.01 8.17
N ASP A 56 8.49 -5.28 8.90
CA ASP A 56 8.88 -5.70 10.22
C ASP A 56 7.67 -5.81 11.12
N GLY A 57 7.51 -6.95 11.77
CA GLY A 57 6.36 -7.16 12.65
C GLY A 57 5.07 -7.45 11.94
N SER A 58 5.10 -7.57 10.64
CA SER A 58 3.88 -7.84 9.85
C SER A 58 2.75 -6.87 10.14
N VAL A 59 3.08 -5.63 10.42
CA VAL A 59 2.02 -4.65 10.71
C VAL A 59 1.39 -4.20 9.41
N ASP A 60 0.20 -3.63 9.52
CA ASP A 60 -0.47 -3.08 8.35
C ASP A 60 0.26 -1.84 7.88
N VAL A 61 0.30 -1.63 6.60
CA VAL A 61 0.96 -0.47 6.05
C VAL A 61 0.07 0.19 5.01
N ALA A 62 0.20 1.49 4.88
CA ALA A 62 -0.55 2.24 3.89
C ALA A 62 0.39 2.53 2.73
N VAL A 63 0.08 2.00 1.57
CA VAL A 63 0.91 2.13 0.39
C VAL A 63 0.33 3.20 -0.51
N PRO A 64 1.10 4.21 -0.87
CA PRO A 64 0.58 5.25 -1.76
C PRO A 64 0.15 4.66 -3.09
N TYR A 65 -0.98 5.10 -3.58
CA TYR A 65 -1.50 4.53 -4.80
C TYR A 65 -0.58 4.81 -5.99
N ARG A 66 0.22 5.85 -5.91
CA ARG A 66 1.12 6.16 -7.01
C ARG A 66 2.19 5.08 -7.19
N TRP A 67 2.35 4.21 -6.21
CA TRP A 67 3.30 3.11 -6.33
C TRP A 67 2.71 1.93 -7.09
N VAL A 68 1.41 1.96 -7.37
CA VAL A 68 0.76 0.84 -8.04
C VAL A 68 1.07 0.87 -9.52
N ASN A 69 1.56 -0.23 -10.03
CA ASN A 69 1.87 -0.33 -11.44
C ASN A 69 0.70 -0.91 -12.22
N SER A 70 0.10 -1.94 -11.71
CA SER A 70 -1.03 -2.54 -12.40
C SER A 70 -1.94 -3.25 -11.42
N VAL A 71 -3.18 -3.38 -11.80
CA VAL A 71 -4.20 -4.02 -11.00
C VAL A 71 -4.92 -5.02 -11.88
N GLY A 72 -5.05 -6.23 -11.43
CA GLY A 72 -5.77 -7.25 -12.14
C GLY A 72 -6.23 -8.25 -11.11
N ASP A 73 -5.86 -9.49 -11.27
CA ASP A 73 -6.14 -10.47 -10.23
C ASP A 73 -5.24 -10.26 -9.04
N ILE A 74 -4.17 -9.51 -9.24
CA ILE A 74 -3.27 -9.15 -8.17
C ILE A 74 -2.91 -7.70 -8.39
N ILE A 75 -2.28 -7.09 -7.39
CA ILE A 75 -1.80 -5.73 -7.52
C ILE A 75 -0.29 -5.79 -7.57
N ILE A 76 0.30 -5.11 -8.54
CA ILE A 76 1.74 -5.09 -8.70
C ILE A 76 2.22 -3.67 -8.46
N LEU A 77 3.18 -3.52 -7.57
CA LEU A 77 3.73 -2.22 -7.24
C LEU A 77 4.99 -1.98 -8.05
N SER A 78 5.15 -0.76 -8.53
CA SER A 78 6.37 -0.41 -9.23
C SER A 78 7.48 -0.09 -8.25
N TYR A 79 7.12 0.18 -7.01
CA TYR A 79 8.12 0.51 -6.00
C TYR A 79 7.65 0.01 -4.65
N PHE A 80 8.56 -0.48 -3.86
CA PHE A 80 8.32 -0.80 -2.47
C PHE A 80 9.70 -0.87 -1.82
N PRO A 81 9.88 -0.29 -0.64
CA PRO A 81 11.19 -0.33 0.01
C PRO A 81 11.59 -1.77 0.33
N ASN A 82 12.88 -2.00 0.40
CA ASN A 82 13.36 -3.34 0.68
C ASN A 82 12.78 -3.87 1.97
N LYS A 83 12.63 -3.01 2.93
CA LYS A 83 12.05 -3.44 4.18
C LYS A 83 11.46 -2.27 4.91
N VAL A 84 10.26 -2.46 5.43
CA VAL A 84 9.60 -1.44 6.22
C VAL A 84 9.80 -1.80 7.68
N THR A 85 10.34 -0.89 8.46
CA THR A 85 10.56 -1.17 9.86
C THR A 85 9.55 -0.42 10.70
N THR A 86 9.22 -1.01 11.83
CA THR A 86 8.26 -0.39 12.71
C THR A 86 8.91 0.03 14.00
N ASN A 87 10.20 0.14 13.99
CA ASN A 87 10.90 0.47 15.18
C ASN A 87 10.50 1.81 15.71
N LYS A 88 10.00 1.85 16.90
CA LYS A 88 9.52 3.08 17.44
C LYS A 88 10.59 4.07 17.69
N LYS A 89 11.74 3.64 17.99
CA LYS A 89 12.78 4.55 18.21
C LYS A 89 13.10 5.35 17.02
N LYS A 90 12.73 4.84 15.88
CA LYS A 90 13.03 5.57 14.72
C LYS A 90 12.15 6.70 14.52
N GLU A 91 11.23 6.89 15.37
CA GLU A 91 10.37 7.99 15.21
C GLU A 91 11.11 9.27 15.16
N GLU A 92 12.18 9.33 15.85
CA GLU A 92 12.91 10.52 15.81
C GLU A 92 13.46 10.72 14.46
N ASP A 93 13.74 9.61 13.81
CA ASP A 93 14.29 9.73 12.50
C ASP A 93 13.29 9.89 11.47
N THR A 94 12.07 9.76 11.79
CA THR A 94 11.07 9.85 10.78
C THR A 94 11.08 11.15 10.12
N THR A 95 11.73 12.08 10.69
CA THR A 95 11.82 13.32 10.01
C THR A 95 12.43 13.08 8.68
N ALA A 96 13.06 11.98 8.51
CA ALA A 96 13.72 11.74 7.28
C ALA A 96 12.74 11.72 6.15
N ASP A 97 11.81 10.86 6.17
CA ASP A 97 10.95 10.79 5.04
C ASP A 97 9.69 10.08 5.33
N PRO A 98 8.88 10.66 6.07
CA PRO A 98 7.66 10.01 6.46
C PRO A 98 6.68 9.85 5.34
N SER A 99 6.91 10.46 4.23
CA SER A 99 5.93 10.36 3.20
C SER A 99 6.03 9.10 2.41
N GLU A 100 7.06 8.32 2.63
CA GLU A 100 7.23 7.12 1.86
C GLU A 100 6.15 6.11 2.14
N ILE A 101 5.96 5.79 3.37
CA ILE A 101 4.96 4.82 3.71
C ILE A 101 4.57 5.03 5.15
N ASP A 102 3.28 4.94 5.43
CA ASP A 102 2.79 5.10 6.77
C ASP A 102 2.55 3.75 7.38
N VAL A 103 3.13 3.50 8.51
CA VAL A 103 2.94 2.25 9.19
C VAL A 103 1.80 2.41 10.16
N ILE A 104 0.83 1.51 10.07
CA ILE A 104 -0.34 1.56 10.90
C ILE A 104 -0.20 0.54 11.99
N GLU A 105 -0.37 0.97 13.21
CA GLU A 105 -0.22 0.01 14.29
C GLU A 105 -1.47 -0.33 14.96
#